data_8b25f1e05e24fd990e77d7095b1e77dc
#
_entry.id   8b25f1e05e24fd990e77d7095b1e77dc
#
_cell.length_a   1.000
_cell.length_b   1.000
_cell.length_c   1.000
_cell.angle_alpha   90.00
_cell.angle_beta   90.00
_cell.angle_gamma   90.00
#
_symmetry.space_group_name_H-M   'P 1'
#
loop_
_entity.id
_entity.type
_entity.pdbx_description
1 polymer ?
#
loop_
_entity_poly.entity_id
_entity_poly.type
_entity_poly.pdbx_seq_one_letter_code
_entity_poly.pdbx_strand_id
1 'polypeptide(L)'
;MLTVHHLNNSRSQRVLWLLEELGVPYEIVRYQRQPDMRAPKELRAIHPLGKSPVITDNGNTIAESGAIIEYLLATYGNGRLIPPPNTPERLRFTYWLHYAEGSAMQPLLLKLLFTLMPKRAPALLRPLVRKVSNQALTALVNPQLKQHMDYWEGELAKSEWFAGNEFTAADIQMSFPL
;
A
#
# COMPACT_ATOMS: atom_id res chain seq x y z
N MET A 1 -19.97 2.63 14.04
CA MET A 1 -18.62 2.51 14.63
C MET A 1 -17.68 2.04 13.52
N LEU A 2 -16.54 2.70 13.38
CA LEU A 2 -15.54 2.40 12.35
C LEU A 2 -14.82 1.09 12.70
N THR A 3 -14.77 0.14 11.77
CA THR A 3 -14.08 -1.14 11.92
C THR A 3 -13.05 -1.34 10.83
N VAL A 4 -11.82 -1.68 11.19
CA VAL A 4 -10.75 -2.01 10.26
C VAL A 4 -10.62 -3.53 10.14
N HIS A 5 -10.83 -4.06 8.94
CA HIS A 5 -10.65 -5.48 8.61
C HIS A 5 -9.18 -5.75 8.25
N HIS A 6 -8.39 -6.07 9.27
CA HIS A 6 -6.95 -6.25 9.18
C HIS A 6 -6.58 -7.68 8.80
N LEU A 7 -5.94 -7.85 7.65
CA LEU A 7 -5.31 -9.12 7.25
C LEU A 7 -3.80 -9.04 7.54
N ASN A 8 -3.23 -10.06 8.17
CA ASN A 8 -1.79 -10.08 8.43
C ASN A 8 -0.96 -9.91 7.14
N ASN A 9 0.18 -9.24 7.24
CA ASN A 9 1.07 -8.92 6.11
C ASN A 9 0.32 -8.23 4.95
N SER A 10 -0.43 -7.19 5.27
CA SER A 10 -1.21 -6.42 4.29
C SER A 10 -1.01 -4.91 4.48
N ARG A 11 -1.51 -4.16 3.52
CA ARG A 11 -1.45 -2.70 3.50
C ARG A 11 -2.38 -2.02 4.52
N SER A 12 -3.16 -2.76 5.29
CA SER A 12 -4.04 -2.20 6.33
C SER A 12 -3.30 -1.47 7.44
N GLN A 13 -2.00 -1.71 7.59
CA GLN A 13 -1.14 -0.96 8.50
C GLN A 13 -1.20 0.55 8.25
N ARG A 14 -1.28 1.00 7.00
CA ARG A 14 -1.42 2.41 6.64
C ARG A 14 -2.72 3.01 7.19
N VAL A 15 -3.80 2.25 7.11
CA VAL A 15 -5.12 2.69 7.62
C VAL A 15 -5.09 2.82 9.14
N LEU A 16 -4.49 1.86 9.83
CA LEU A 16 -4.30 1.92 11.27
C LEU A 16 -3.46 3.14 11.66
N TRP A 17 -2.34 3.37 10.98
CA TRP A 17 -1.50 4.54 11.23
C TRP A 17 -2.27 5.85 11.01
N LEU A 18 -3.01 5.98 9.90
CA LEU A 18 -3.80 7.18 9.65
C LEU A 18 -4.85 7.43 10.75
N LEU A 19 -5.51 6.39 11.24
CA LEU A 19 -6.51 6.52 12.30
C LEU A 19 -5.88 6.96 13.62
N GLU A 20 -4.68 6.46 13.96
CA GLU A 20 -3.92 6.93 15.13
C GLU A 20 -3.54 8.41 14.99
N GLU A 21 -3.04 8.84 13.83
CA GLU A 21 -2.71 10.25 13.58
C GLU A 21 -3.93 11.18 13.64
N LEU A 22 -5.08 10.69 13.20
CA LEU A 22 -6.34 11.43 13.29
C LEU A 22 -6.98 11.39 14.68
N GLY A 23 -6.56 10.49 15.55
CA GLY A 23 -7.16 10.26 16.86
C GLY A 23 -8.60 9.75 16.78
N VAL A 24 -8.93 8.99 15.73
CA VAL A 24 -10.27 8.45 15.49
C VAL A 24 -10.42 7.10 16.19
N PRO A 25 -11.43 6.90 17.05
CA PRO A 25 -11.68 5.59 17.67
C PRO A 25 -12.16 4.57 16.63
N TYR A 26 -11.61 3.35 16.71
CA TYR A 26 -11.95 2.27 15.78
C TYR A 26 -11.81 0.90 16.43
N GLU A 27 -12.39 -0.10 15.81
CA GLU A 27 -12.22 -1.52 16.16
C GLU A 27 -11.39 -2.25 15.10
N ILE A 28 -10.68 -3.30 15.51
CA ILE A 28 -9.90 -4.14 14.60
C ILE A 28 -10.49 -5.55 14.59
N VAL A 29 -10.94 -6.00 13.42
CA VAL A 29 -11.21 -7.41 13.14
C VAL A 29 -10.01 -8.02 12.43
N ARG A 30 -9.33 -8.96 13.09
CA ARG A 30 -8.10 -9.57 12.58
C ARG A 30 -8.39 -10.84 11.79
N TYR A 31 -7.77 -10.92 10.62
CA TYR A 31 -7.81 -12.12 9.76
C TYR A 31 -6.41 -12.66 9.53
N GLN A 32 -6.31 -13.98 9.41
CA GLN A 32 -5.05 -14.66 9.08
C GLN A 32 -5.09 -15.18 7.64
N ARG A 33 -3.98 -15.02 6.91
CA ARG A 33 -3.82 -15.63 5.59
C ARG A 33 -3.84 -17.14 5.70
N GLN A 34 -4.47 -17.77 4.74
CA GLN A 34 -4.42 -19.22 4.58
C GLN A 34 -3.03 -19.67 4.08
N PRO A 35 -2.68 -20.96 4.18
CA PRO A 35 -1.40 -21.48 3.70
C PRO A 35 -1.12 -21.20 2.22
N ASP A 36 -2.15 -21.03 1.39
CA ASP A 36 -2.07 -20.62 0.00
C ASP A 36 -1.91 -19.11 -0.20
N MET A 37 -1.71 -18.35 0.88
CA MET A 37 -1.56 -16.89 0.93
C MET A 37 -2.84 -16.11 0.60
N ARG A 38 -3.98 -16.76 0.45
CA ARG A 38 -5.27 -16.11 0.21
C ARG A 38 -5.91 -15.62 1.51
N ALA A 39 -6.86 -14.72 1.35
CA ALA A 39 -7.71 -14.29 2.44
C ALA A 39 -8.72 -15.39 2.82
N PRO A 40 -9.09 -15.51 4.09
CA PRO A 40 -10.12 -16.43 4.55
C PRO A 40 -11.50 -16.03 4.00
N LYS A 41 -12.45 -16.98 4.09
CA LYS A 41 -13.82 -16.78 3.57
C LYS A 41 -14.56 -15.64 4.28
N GLU A 42 -14.29 -15.45 5.55
CA GLU A 42 -14.87 -14.41 6.38
C GLU A 42 -14.55 -13.01 5.85
N LEU A 43 -13.31 -12.75 5.43
CA LEU A 43 -12.95 -11.47 4.82
C LEU A 43 -13.59 -11.30 3.43
N ARG A 44 -13.77 -12.39 2.69
CA ARG A 44 -14.48 -12.35 1.39
C ARG A 44 -15.97 -12.06 1.54
N ALA A 45 -16.56 -12.40 2.68
CA ALA A 45 -17.93 -12.05 2.98
C ALA A 45 -18.09 -10.54 3.24
N ILE A 46 -17.04 -9.87 3.74
CA ILE A 46 -17.04 -8.40 3.90
C ILE A 46 -16.85 -7.69 2.55
N HIS A 47 -15.89 -8.16 1.74
CA HIS A 47 -15.62 -7.60 0.42
C HIS A 47 -15.22 -8.70 -0.57
N PRO A 48 -15.88 -8.82 -1.74
CA PRO A 48 -15.77 -9.99 -2.63
C PRO A 48 -14.36 -10.26 -3.14
N LEU A 49 -13.51 -9.26 -3.28
CA LEU A 49 -12.10 -9.44 -3.68
C LEU A 49 -11.26 -10.10 -2.58
N GLY A 50 -11.71 -10.13 -1.32
CA GLY A 50 -10.97 -10.73 -0.21
C GLY A 50 -9.58 -10.12 -0.03
N LYS A 51 -9.45 -8.83 -0.28
CA LYS A 51 -8.20 -8.08 -0.08
C LYS A 51 -8.32 -7.21 1.17
N SER A 52 -7.20 -6.74 1.69
CA SER A 52 -7.11 -5.80 2.81
C SER A 52 -6.12 -4.69 2.42
N PRO A 53 -6.36 -3.43 2.80
CA PRO A 53 -7.37 -2.98 3.78
C PRO A 53 -8.81 -2.97 3.25
N VAL A 54 -9.73 -3.17 4.17
CA VAL A 54 -11.16 -2.87 4.03
C VAL A 54 -11.60 -2.25 5.36
N ILE A 55 -12.44 -1.24 5.31
CA ILE A 55 -13.12 -0.69 6.48
C ILE A 55 -14.63 -0.80 6.33
N THR A 56 -15.34 -0.89 7.45
CA THR A 56 -16.78 -0.67 7.49
C THR A 56 -17.07 0.50 8.43
N ASP A 57 -17.85 1.46 7.95
CA ASP A 57 -18.19 2.67 8.69
C ASP A 57 -19.52 3.25 8.21
N ASN A 58 -20.40 3.58 9.15
CA ASN A 58 -21.71 4.21 8.86
C ASN A 58 -22.51 3.48 7.76
N GLY A 59 -22.48 2.13 7.78
CA GLY A 59 -23.17 1.29 6.79
C GLY A 59 -22.42 1.14 5.45
N ASN A 60 -21.30 1.80 5.25
CA ASN A 60 -20.46 1.67 4.05
C ASN A 60 -19.38 0.60 4.27
N THR A 61 -19.07 -0.14 3.21
CA THR A 61 -17.89 -1.00 3.12
C THR A 61 -16.96 -0.40 2.07
N ILE A 62 -15.76 0.00 2.49
CA ILE A 62 -14.81 0.71 1.63
C ILE A 62 -13.54 -0.11 1.54
N ALA A 63 -13.12 -0.40 0.32
CA ALA A 63 -11.86 -1.06 -0.01
C ALA A 63 -10.96 -0.11 -0.82
N GLU A 64 -9.73 -0.53 -1.08
CA GLU A 64 -8.63 0.21 -1.71
C GLU A 64 -8.01 1.26 -0.76
N SER A 65 -6.69 1.18 -0.59
CA SER A 65 -5.98 2.02 0.39
C SER A 65 -6.18 3.51 0.14
N GLY A 66 -6.10 3.95 -1.13
CA GLY A 66 -6.30 5.35 -1.51
C GLY A 66 -7.72 5.84 -1.20
N ALA A 67 -8.74 5.06 -1.59
CA ALA A 67 -10.14 5.41 -1.34
C ALA A 67 -10.46 5.48 0.16
N ILE A 68 -9.90 4.55 0.95
CA ILE A 68 -10.04 4.57 2.41
C ILE A 68 -9.40 5.81 3.01
N ILE A 69 -8.18 6.16 2.58
CA ILE A 69 -7.48 7.36 3.05
C ILE A 69 -8.29 8.62 2.73
N GLU A 70 -8.75 8.77 1.48
CA GLU A 70 -9.58 9.91 1.07
C GLU A 70 -10.87 10.00 1.88
N TYR A 71 -11.55 8.88 2.10
CA TYR A 71 -12.76 8.82 2.91
C TYR A 71 -12.50 9.26 4.36
N LEU A 72 -11.45 8.73 4.99
CA LEU A 72 -11.10 9.05 6.36
C LEU A 72 -10.71 10.52 6.53
N LEU A 73 -9.95 11.08 5.59
CA LEU A 73 -9.59 12.49 5.59
C LEU A 73 -10.82 13.39 5.40
N ALA A 74 -11.72 13.04 4.50
CA ALA A 74 -12.95 13.80 4.25
C ALA A 74 -13.92 13.75 5.42
N THR A 75 -14.02 12.59 6.10
CA THR A 75 -15.02 12.36 7.16
C THR A 75 -14.49 12.79 8.53
N TYR A 76 -13.22 12.55 8.83
CA TYR A 76 -12.64 12.70 10.16
C TYR A 76 -11.42 13.63 10.22
N GLY A 77 -10.86 13.99 9.07
CA GLY A 77 -9.61 14.73 8.99
C GLY A 77 -9.71 16.20 9.47
N ASN A 78 -10.85 16.84 9.29
CA ASN A 78 -11.01 18.28 9.62
C ASN A 78 -9.90 19.16 9.03
N GLY A 79 -9.47 18.86 7.79
CA GLY A 79 -8.38 19.55 7.11
C GLY A 79 -6.97 19.12 7.52
N ARG A 80 -6.81 18.16 8.44
CA ARG A 80 -5.51 17.63 8.87
C ARG A 80 -4.98 16.61 7.88
N LEU A 81 -3.66 16.49 7.78
CA LEU A 81 -2.92 15.50 6.97
C LEU A 81 -3.23 15.58 5.47
N ILE A 82 -3.78 16.68 5.02
CA ILE A 82 -4.11 16.94 3.61
C ILE A 82 -3.88 18.43 3.32
N PRO A 83 -3.08 18.80 2.32
CA PRO A 83 -2.85 20.21 1.99
C PRO A 83 -4.13 20.92 1.52
N PRO A 84 -4.22 22.24 1.67
CA PRO A 84 -5.36 23.04 1.20
C PRO A 84 -5.62 22.84 -0.29
N PRO A 85 -6.88 22.92 -0.74
CA PRO A 85 -7.20 22.78 -2.16
C PRO A 85 -6.55 23.91 -2.98
N ASN A 86 -6.26 23.63 -4.25
CA ASN A 86 -5.68 24.57 -5.22
C ASN A 86 -4.25 25.04 -4.87
N THR A 87 -3.50 24.27 -4.07
CA THR A 87 -2.08 24.53 -3.79
C THR A 87 -1.17 23.55 -4.54
N PRO A 88 0.10 23.89 -4.80
CA PRO A 88 1.08 22.97 -5.36
C PRO A 88 1.25 21.69 -4.51
N GLU A 89 1.23 21.84 -3.19
CA GLU A 89 1.32 20.74 -2.22
C GLU A 89 0.14 19.77 -2.37
N ARG A 90 -1.08 20.30 -2.64
CA ARG A 90 -2.25 19.46 -2.89
C ARG A 90 -2.11 18.63 -4.17
N LEU A 91 -1.52 19.20 -5.22
CA LEU A 91 -1.23 18.45 -6.45
C LEU A 91 -0.21 17.34 -6.18
N ARG A 92 0.87 17.64 -5.43
CA ARG A 92 1.87 16.66 -5.01
C ARG A 92 1.25 15.57 -4.13
N PHE A 93 0.41 15.94 -3.17
CA PHE A 93 -0.34 14.99 -2.33
C PHE A 93 -1.13 14.00 -3.17
N THR A 94 -1.93 14.49 -4.12
CA THR A 94 -2.73 13.65 -5.02
C THR A 94 -1.83 12.75 -5.86
N TYR A 95 -0.74 13.29 -6.41
CA TYR A 95 0.23 12.53 -7.17
C TYR A 95 0.80 11.35 -6.36
N TRP A 96 1.32 11.59 -5.16
CA TRP A 96 1.93 10.57 -4.33
C TRP A 96 0.93 9.54 -3.79
N LEU A 97 -0.30 9.97 -3.51
CA LEU A 97 -1.37 9.07 -3.10
C LEU A 97 -1.65 8.01 -4.18
N HIS A 98 -1.70 8.41 -5.44
CA HIS A 98 -1.90 7.50 -6.58
C HIS A 98 -0.63 6.76 -7.01
N TYR A 99 0.51 7.44 -6.97
CA TYR A 99 1.80 6.87 -7.35
C TYR A 99 2.16 5.64 -6.51
N ALA A 100 1.88 5.67 -5.22
CA ALA A 100 2.19 4.58 -4.30
C ALA A 100 1.63 3.22 -4.77
N GLU A 101 0.41 3.20 -5.27
CA GLU A 101 -0.23 1.96 -5.75
C GLU A 101 -0.05 1.76 -7.27
N GLY A 102 -0.17 2.83 -8.04
CA GLY A 102 -0.15 2.76 -9.50
C GLY A 102 1.22 2.52 -10.10
N SER A 103 2.28 3.01 -9.46
CA SER A 103 3.65 2.93 -9.98
C SER A 103 4.60 2.16 -9.08
N ALA A 104 4.68 2.53 -7.79
CA ALA A 104 5.68 1.98 -6.88
C ALA A 104 5.46 0.49 -6.56
N MET A 105 4.21 0.06 -6.43
CA MET A 105 3.90 -1.33 -6.06
C MET A 105 4.13 -2.35 -7.18
N GLN A 106 4.11 -1.94 -8.44
CA GLN A 106 4.24 -2.89 -9.56
C GLN A 106 5.60 -3.61 -9.58
N PRO A 107 6.75 -2.91 -9.58
CA PRO A 107 8.05 -3.57 -9.57
C PRO A 107 8.31 -4.34 -8.28
N LEU A 108 7.76 -3.91 -7.13
CA LEU A 108 7.84 -4.65 -5.87
C LEU A 108 7.08 -5.98 -5.93
N LEU A 109 5.90 -6.00 -6.53
CA LEU A 109 5.14 -7.23 -6.75
C LEU A 109 5.88 -8.18 -7.68
N LEU A 110 6.47 -7.68 -8.76
CA LEU A 110 7.29 -8.49 -9.68
C LEU A 110 8.52 -9.05 -8.96
N LYS A 111 9.20 -8.25 -8.13
CA LYS A 111 10.32 -8.71 -7.30
C LYS A 111 9.90 -9.86 -6.40
N LEU A 112 8.78 -9.71 -5.70
CA LEU A 112 8.24 -10.76 -4.85
C LEU A 112 7.93 -12.02 -5.63
N LEU A 113 7.26 -11.92 -6.78
CA LEU A 113 6.89 -13.03 -7.64
C LEU A 113 8.13 -13.81 -8.10
N PHE A 114 9.10 -13.15 -8.73
CA PHE A 114 10.32 -13.80 -9.23
C PHE A 114 11.19 -14.36 -8.10
N THR A 115 11.14 -13.78 -6.90
CA THR A 115 11.84 -14.32 -5.72
C THR A 115 11.18 -15.60 -5.20
N LEU A 116 9.85 -15.70 -5.26
CA LEU A 116 9.11 -16.85 -4.74
C LEU A 116 9.00 -18.00 -5.76
N MET A 117 9.00 -17.72 -7.07
CA MET A 117 8.86 -18.74 -8.11
C MET A 117 9.83 -19.93 -7.97
N PRO A 118 11.15 -19.70 -7.78
CA PRO A 118 12.09 -20.82 -7.61
C PRO A 118 11.81 -21.68 -6.37
N LYS A 119 11.31 -21.05 -5.29
CA LYS A 119 11.01 -21.75 -4.03
C LYS A 119 9.80 -22.69 -4.16
N ARG A 120 8.88 -22.36 -5.07
CA ARG A 120 7.64 -23.12 -5.33
C ARG A 120 7.76 -24.10 -6.50
N ALA A 121 8.86 -24.03 -7.25
CA ALA A 121 9.09 -24.91 -8.39
C ALA A 121 9.40 -26.37 -7.96
N PRO A 122 8.96 -27.38 -8.70
CA PRO A 122 9.38 -28.76 -8.52
C PRO A 122 10.90 -28.88 -8.48
N ALA A 123 11.44 -29.78 -7.64
CA ALA A 123 12.88 -29.88 -7.39
C ALA A 123 13.72 -30.00 -8.68
N LEU A 124 13.26 -30.81 -9.63
CA LEU A 124 13.94 -31.00 -10.89
C LEU A 124 14.03 -29.74 -11.76
N LEU A 125 13.00 -28.90 -11.75
CA LEU A 125 12.92 -27.69 -12.56
C LEU A 125 13.47 -26.44 -11.85
N ARG A 126 13.73 -26.53 -10.55
CA ARG A 126 14.15 -25.42 -9.71
C ARG A 126 15.38 -24.67 -10.22
N PRO A 127 16.45 -25.32 -10.70
CA PRO A 127 17.63 -24.60 -11.23
C PRO A 127 17.29 -23.76 -12.45
N LEU A 128 16.49 -24.28 -13.37
CA LEU A 128 16.06 -23.56 -14.57
C LEU A 128 15.17 -22.36 -14.21
N VAL A 129 14.16 -22.58 -13.35
CA VAL A 129 13.27 -21.50 -12.90
C VAL A 129 14.06 -20.41 -12.18
N ARG A 130 15.05 -20.77 -11.36
CA ARG A 130 15.94 -19.83 -10.69
C ARG A 130 16.74 -18.99 -11.70
N LYS A 131 17.29 -19.61 -12.74
CA LYS A 131 18.04 -18.88 -13.79
C LYS A 131 17.15 -17.86 -14.50
N VAL A 132 15.96 -18.26 -14.93
CA VAL A 132 14.99 -17.37 -15.59
C VAL A 132 14.55 -16.25 -14.65
N SER A 133 14.20 -16.56 -13.40
CA SER A 133 13.79 -15.56 -12.41
C SER A 133 14.91 -14.55 -12.13
N ASN A 134 16.15 -15.00 -11.97
CA ASN A 134 17.28 -14.10 -11.75
C ASN A 134 17.52 -13.21 -12.96
N GLN A 135 17.39 -13.72 -14.18
CA GLN A 135 17.51 -12.91 -15.38
C GLN A 135 16.42 -11.83 -15.44
N ALA A 136 15.17 -12.17 -15.15
CA ALA A 136 14.06 -11.19 -15.08
C ALA A 136 14.30 -10.14 -13.98
N LEU A 137 14.76 -10.57 -12.80
CA LEU A 137 15.12 -9.64 -11.72
C LEU A 137 16.21 -8.67 -12.14
N THR A 138 17.29 -9.17 -12.74
CA THR A 138 18.45 -8.34 -13.11
C THR A 138 18.16 -7.42 -14.30
N ALA A 139 17.47 -7.94 -15.34
CA ALA A 139 17.27 -7.19 -16.57
C ALA A 139 16.07 -6.24 -16.53
N LEU A 140 15.03 -6.55 -15.75
CA LEU A 140 13.78 -5.78 -15.79
C LEU A 140 13.44 -5.15 -14.44
N VAL A 141 13.47 -5.92 -13.34
CA VAL A 141 12.87 -5.48 -12.07
C VAL A 141 13.81 -4.58 -11.29
N ASN A 142 15.08 -4.99 -11.09
CA ASN A 142 16.03 -4.23 -10.28
C ASN A 142 16.34 -2.84 -10.86
N PRO A 143 16.50 -2.67 -12.20
CA PRO A 143 16.67 -1.34 -12.77
C PRO A 143 15.48 -0.41 -12.52
N GLN A 144 14.24 -0.92 -12.63
CA GLN A 144 13.04 -0.15 -12.31
C GLN A 144 12.99 0.23 -10.83
N LEU A 145 13.26 -0.71 -9.93
CA LEU A 145 13.31 -0.41 -8.50
C LEU A 145 14.36 0.66 -8.18
N LYS A 146 15.54 0.54 -8.77
CA LYS A 146 16.57 1.58 -8.60
C LYS A 146 16.08 2.94 -9.09
N GLN A 147 15.45 3.01 -10.25
CA GLN A 147 14.90 4.25 -10.79
C GLN A 147 13.84 4.87 -9.84
N HIS A 148 12.97 4.05 -9.25
CA HIS A 148 12.00 4.53 -8.26
C HIS A 148 12.70 5.05 -7.00
N MET A 149 13.68 4.32 -6.47
CA MET A 149 14.44 4.74 -5.29
C MET A 149 15.20 6.05 -5.54
N ASP A 150 15.92 6.16 -6.67
CA ASP A 150 16.62 7.39 -7.05
C ASP A 150 15.63 8.57 -7.19
N TYR A 151 14.43 8.32 -7.70
CA TYR A 151 13.38 9.32 -7.80
C TYR A 151 12.86 9.76 -6.43
N TRP A 152 12.60 8.83 -5.50
CA TRP A 152 12.17 9.18 -4.14
C TRP A 152 13.22 9.98 -3.40
N GLU A 153 14.48 9.56 -3.44
CA GLU A 153 15.60 10.31 -2.87
C GLU A 153 15.68 11.72 -3.44
N GLY A 154 15.56 11.86 -4.77
CA GLY A 154 15.57 13.16 -5.42
C GLY A 154 14.40 14.07 -5.07
N GLU A 155 13.22 13.51 -4.78
CA GLU A 155 12.06 14.29 -4.34
C GLU A 155 12.16 14.69 -2.86
N LEU A 156 12.61 13.77 -2.00
CA LEU A 156 12.81 14.03 -0.57
C LEU A 156 14.03 14.93 -0.28
N ALA A 157 14.95 15.08 -1.24
CA ALA A 157 16.01 16.08 -1.15
C ALA A 157 15.50 17.53 -1.36
N LYS A 158 14.28 17.69 -1.92
CA LYS A 158 13.68 19.01 -2.18
C LYS A 158 12.72 19.49 -1.09
N SER A 159 12.21 18.56 -0.28
CA SER A 159 11.21 18.85 0.77
C SER A 159 11.28 17.77 1.85
N GLU A 160 10.87 18.08 3.07
CA GLU A 160 10.91 17.14 4.21
C GLU A 160 10.00 15.91 3.99
N TRP A 161 8.89 16.10 3.27
CA TRP A 161 7.88 15.08 3.02
C TRP A 161 7.51 15.04 1.54
N PHE A 162 6.84 13.98 1.11
CA PHE A 162 6.48 13.79 -0.31
C PHE A 162 5.60 14.91 -0.87
N ALA A 163 4.66 15.41 -0.09
CA ALA A 163 3.76 16.48 -0.54
C ALA A 163 4.34 17.89 -0.37
N GLY A 164 5.35 18.07 0.48
CA GLY A 164 5.96 19.37 0.79
C GLY A 164 6.69 19.35 2.12
N ASN A 165 6.59 20.40 2.91
CA ASN A 165 7.30 20.54 4.19
C ASN A 165 6.45 20.11 5.41
N GLU A 166 5.25 19.59 5.17
CA GLU A 166 4.37 19.08 6.22
C GLU A 166 4.04 17.62 5.98
N PHE A 167 4.00 16.85 7.06
CA PHE A 167 3.58 15.43 7.04
C PHE A 167 2.11 15.31 6.61
N THR A 168 1.84 14.41 5.68
CA THR A 168 0.50 14.19 5.12
C THR A 168 0.16 12.71 5.00
N ALA A 169 -1.09 12.40 4.70
CA ALA A 169 -1.49 11.02 4.43
C ALA A 169 -0.88 10.43 3.15
N ALA A 170 -0.27 11.24 2.28
CA ALA A 170 0.54 10.74 1.16
C ALA A 170 1.80 10.03 1.66
N ASP A 171 2.42 10.50 2.75
CA ASP A 171 3.60 9.88 3.37
C ASP A 171 3.21 8.54 4.02
N ILE A 172 2.05 8.50 4.67
CA ILE A 172 1.46 7.25 5.18
C ILE A 172 1.21 6.26 4.03
N GLN A 173 0.68 6.73 2.90
CA GLN A 173 0.46 5.88 1.73
C GLN A 173 1.79 5.37 1.13
N MET A 174 2.82 6.20 1.08
CA MET A 174 4.15 5.85 0.60
C MET A 174 4.94 4.92 1.54
N SER A 175 4.59 4.83 2.82
CA SER A 175 5.31 4.01 3.81
C SER A 175 5.38 2.51 3.48
N PHE A 176 4.52 2.01 2.63
CA PHE A 176 4.52 0.58 2.29
C PHE A 176 5.45 0.24 1.11
N PRO A 177 5.54 1.03 0.03
CA PRO A 177 6.53 0.78 -1.02
C PRO A 177 7.97 1.13 -0.62
N LEU A 178 8.19 2.03 0.38
CA LEU A 178 9.50 2.35 0.93
C LEU A 178 10.06 1.19 1.77
#